data_9a882ad3943902b7be57c8e1cfdf2576
#
_entry.id   9a882ad3943902b7be57c8e1cfdf2576
#
_cell.length_a   1.000
_cell.length_b   1.000
_cell.length_c   1.000
_cell.angle_alpha   90.00
_cell.angle_beta   90.00
_cell.angle_gamma   90.00
#
_symmetry.space_group_name_H-M   'P 1'
#
loop_
_entity.id
_entity.type
_entity.pdbx_description
1 polymer ?
#
loop_
_entity_poly.entity_id
_entity_poly.type
_entity_poly.pdbx_seq_one_letter_code
_entity_poly.pdbx_strand_id
1 'polypeptide(L)'
;MTEHKNLLLNNQLCFALYAATNSIIRYYRIYLKEVGITYSQYLVLLVLWEHETVNIKEIAKILKLDSPTITPIVQKLEKMNLVNRSRNTHD
;
A
#
# COMPACT_ATOMS: atom_id res chain seq x y z
N MET A 1 -8.85 9.90 -36.00
CA MET A 1 -9.85 8.83 -35.71
C MET A 1 -9.21 7.66 -34.98
N THR A 2 -8.05 7.17 -35.47
CA THR A 2 -7.32 6.13 -34.76
C THR A 2 -6.85 6.55 -33.37
N GLU A 3 -6.52 7.82 -33.21
CA GLU A 3 -6.09 8.37 -31.91
C GLU A 3 -7.20 8.30 -30.86
N HIS A 4 -8.43 8.56 -31.25
CA HIS A 4 -9.56 8.49 -30.33
C HIS A 4 -9.83 7.07 -29.85
N LYS A 5 -9.69 6.09 -30.72
CA LYS A 5 -9.88 4.69 -30.36
C LYS A 5 -8.84 4.24 -29.35
N ASN A 6 -7.57 4.64 -29.53
CA ASN A 6 -6.51 4.28 -28.62
C ASN A 6 -6.71 4.92 -27.24
N LEU A 7 -7.14 6.18 -27.22
CA LEU A 7 -7.41 6.88 -25.96
C LEU A 7 -8.58 6.22 -25.20
N LEU A 8 -9.65 5.86 -25.93
CA LEU A 8 -10.80 5.22 -25.31
C LEU A 8 -10.45 3.85 -24.76
N LEU A 9 -9.68 3.07 -25.50
CA LEU A 9 -9.27 1.73 -25.05
C LEU A 9 -8.39 1.81 -23.81
N ASN A 10 -7.39 2.70 -23.82
CA ASN A 10 -6.52 2.91 -22.67
C ASN A 10 -7.31 3.38 -21.45
N ASN A 11 -8.25 4.31 -21.69
CA ASN A 11 -9.08 4.84 -20.61
C ASN A 11 -9.96 3.75 -20.01
N GLN A 12 -10.52 2.87 -20.84
CA GLN A 12 -11.32 1.74 -20.36
C GLN A 12 -10.51 0.75 -19.58
N LEU A 13 -9.29 0.45 -20.03
CA LEU A 13 -8.41 -0.47 -19.33
C LEU A 13 -8.00 0.10 -17.97
N CYS A 14 -7.58 1.34 -17.93
CA CYS A 14 -7.21 2.00 -16.68
C CYS A 14 -8.41 2.07 -15.73
N PHE A 15 -9.58 2.38 -16.25
CA PHE A 15 -10.80 2.43 -15.44
C PHE A 15 -11.15 1.04 -14.90
N ALA A 16 -11.03 -0.01 -15.72
CA ALA A 16 -11.33 -1.37 -15.29
C ALA A 16 -10.39 -1.79 -14.14
N LEU A 17 -9.09 -1.49 -14.26
CA LEU A 17 -8.13 -1.78 -13.20
C LEU A 17 -8.43 -0.98 -11.94
N TYR A 18 -8.76 0.29 -12.10
CA TYR A 18 -9.12 1.15 -10.98
C TYR A 18 -10.36 0.64 -10.26
N ALA A 19 -11.40 0.28 -11.02
CA ALA A 19 -12.63 -0.25 -10.45
C ALA A 19 -12.41 -1.58 -9.74
N ALA A 20 -11.61 -2.47 -10.33
CA ALA A 20 -11.27 -3.75 -9.73
C ALA A 20 -10.51 -3.54 -8.42
N THR A 21 -9.52 -2.64 -8.43
CA THR A 21 -8.74 -2.30 -7.24
C THR A 21 -9.64 -1.77 -6.13
N ASN A 22 -10.53 -0.84 -6.46
CA ASN A 22 -11.46 -0.28 -5.48
C ASN A 22 -12.40 -1.33 -4.90
N SER A 23 -12.85 -2.28 -5.72
CA SER A 23 -13.70 -3.37 -5.26
C SER A 23 -12.98 -4.26 -4.26
N ILE A 24 -11.72 -4.57 -4.54
CA ILE A 24 -10.88 -5.37 -3.64
C ILE A 24 -10.67 -4.63 -2.33
N ILE A 25 -10.34 -3.34 -2.39
CA ILE A 25 -10.10 -2.52 -1.19
C ILE A 25 -11.37 -2.44 -0.34
N ARG A 26 -12.54 -2.24 -0.96
CA ARG A 26 -13.80 -2.20 -0.23
C ARG A 26 -14.11 -3.54 0.44
N TYR A 27 -13.80 -4.64 -0.24
CA TYR A 27 -13.98 -5.97 0.34
C TYR A 27 -13.14 -6.14 1.60
N TYR A 28 -11.86 -5.80 1.52
CA TYR A 28 -10.97 -5.87 2.67
C TYR A 28 -11.34 -4.90 3.77
N ARG A 29 -11.87 -3.74 3.41
CA ARG A 29 -12.26 -2.73 4.40
C ARG A 29 -13.28 -3.27 5.41
N ILE A 30 -14.18 -4.13 4.97
CA ILE A 30 -15.19 -4.72 5.86
C ILE A 30 -14.51 -5.51 6.98
N TYR A 31 -13.48 -6.28 6.65
CA TYR A 31 -12.76 -7.08 7.63
C TYR A 31 -11.74 -6.26 8.42
N LEU A 32 -11.03 -5.37 7.76
CA LEU A 32 -9.98 -4.58 8.39
C LEU A 32 -10.53 -3.49 9.33
N LYS A 33 -11.76 -3.07 9.12
CA LYS A 33 -12.42 -2.08 9.96
C LYS A 33 -12.50 -2.54 11.41
N GLU A 34 -12.73 -3.81 11.64
CA GLU A 34 -12.80 -4.38 12.98
C GLU A 34 -11.47 -4.28 13.70
N VAL A 35 -10.37 -4.38 12.95
CA VAL A 35 -9.02 -4.27 13.49
C VAL A 35 -8.57 -2.80 13.57
N GLY A 36 -9.23 -1.92 12.81
CA GLY A 36 -8.92 -0.50 12.84
C GLY A 36 -7.77 -0.09 11.93
N ILE A 37 -7.48 -0.86 10.88
CA ILE A 37 -6.42 -0.54 9.95
C ILE A 37 -6.96 -0.39 8.53
N THR A 38 -6.19 0.31 7.68
CA THR A 38 -6.50 0.46 6.26
C THR A 38 -5.85 -0.65 5.46
N TYR A 39 -6.26 -0.77 4.20
CA TYR A 39 -5.66 -1.76 3.31
C TYR A 39 -4.15 -1.50 3.11
N SER A 40 -3.75 -0.24 2.96
CA SER A 40 -2.34 0.12 2.82
C SER A 40 -1.53 -0.27 4.05
N GLN A 41 -2.08 -0.04 5.24
CA GLN A 41 -1.45 -0.46 6.48
C GLN A 41 -1.33 -1.97 6.56
N TYR A 42 -2.36 -2.67 6.12
CA TYR A 42 -2.36 -4.13 6.08
C TYR A 42 -1.23 -4.66 5.20
N LEU A 43 -1.04 -4.06 4.01
CA LEU A 43 0.04 -4.47 3.11
C LEU A 43 1.41 -4.30 3.76
N VAL A 44 1.63 -3.18 4.45
CA VAL A 44 2.89 -2.94 5.15
C VAL A 44 3.09 -4.00 6.24
N LEU A 45 2.04 -4.31 7.00
CA LEU A 45 2.13 -5.34 8.03
C LEU A 45 2.45 -6.71 7.45
N LEU A 46 1.89 -7.05 6.28
CA LEU A 46 2.21 -8.31 5.62
C LEU A 46 3.69 -8.40 5.28
N VAL A 47 4.28 -7.32 4.79
CA VAL A 47 5.72 -7.27 4.49
C VAL A 47 6.53 -7.50 5.77
N LEU A 48 6.14 -6.84 6.86
CA LEU A 48 6.87 -6.95 8.12
C LEU A 48 6.75 -8.35 8.72
N TRP A 49 5.60 -8.98 8.62
CA TRP A 49 5.42 -10.35 9.12
C TRP A 49 6.25 -11.35 8.33
N GLU A 50 6.45 -11.09 7.05
CA GLU A 50 7.22 -12.00 6.19
C GLU A 50 8.73 -11.82 6.37
N HIS A 51 9.18 -10.60 6.63
CA HIS A 51 10.62 -10.28 6.63
C HIS A 51 11.18 -9.92 7.99
N GLU A 52 10.37 -9.87 9.03
CA GLU A 52 10.74 -9.51 10.42
C GLU A 52 11.31 -8.10 10.55
N THR A 53 12.45 -7.83 9.91
CA THR A 53 13.11 -6.52 10.00
C THR A 53 13.41 -6.01 8.61
N VAL A 54 12.83 -4.88 8.26
CA VAL A 54 13.06 -4.22 6.97
C VAL A 54 13.07 -2.71 7.18
N ASN A 55 13.77 -2.00 6.30
CA ASN A 55 13.71 -0.55 6.31
C ASN A 55 12.61 -0.04 5.38
N ILE A 56 12.33 1.26 5.46
CA ILE A 56 11.26 1.87 4.68
C ILE A 56 11.50 1.73 3.17
N LYS A 57 12.74 1.86 2.75
CA LYS A 57 13.12 1.71 1.35
C LYS A 57 12.78 0.32 0.81
N GLU A 58 13.06 -0.71 1.60
CA GLU A 58 12.76 -2.09 1.23
C GLU A 58 11.26 -2.34 1.16
N ILE A 59 10.49 -1.81 2.12
CA ILE A 59 9.03 -1.92 2.09
C ILE A 59 8.48 -1.30 0.81
N ALA A 60 8.95 -0.09 0.50
CA ALA A 60 8.52 0.62 -0.71
C ALA A 60 8.82 -0.20 -1.97
N LYS A 61 10.00 -0.78 -2.04
CA LYS A 61 10.40 -1.59 -3.19
C LYS A 61 9.52 -2.83 -3.35
N ILE A 62 9.25 -3.52 -2.25
CA ILE A 62 8.42 -4.73 -2.26
C ILE A 62 7.00 -4.40 -2.71
N LEU A 63 6.43 -3.32 -2.18
CA LEU A 63 5.07 -2.90 -2.50
C LEU A 63 4.97 -2.10 -3.79
N LYS A 64 6.11 -1.80 -4.43
CA LYS A 64 6.19 -1.00 -5.65
C LYS A 64 5.61 0.39 -5.46
N LEU A 65 5.92 0.97 -4.31
CA LEU A 65 5.55 2.34 -3.95
C LEU A 65 6.83 3.12 -3.67
N ASP A 66 6.71 4.39 -3.33
CA ASP A 66 7.87 5.19 -2.95
C ASP A 66 7.95 5.38 -1.44
N SER A 67 9.13 5.75 -0.96
CA SER A 67 9.37 5.94 0.46
C SER A 67 8.49 7.03 1.08
N PRO A 68 8.28 8.19 0.42
CA PRO A 68 7.36 9.19 0.95
C PRO A 68 5.93 8.70 1.17
N THR A 69 5.47 7.73 0.38
CA THR A 69 4.15 7.12 0.58
C THR A 69 4.15 6.18 1.79
N ILE A 70 5.23 5.43 1.97
CA ILE A 70 5.34 4.43 3.04
C ILE A 70 5.54 5.08 4.41
N THR A 71 6.32 6.14 4.50
CA THR A 71 6.69 6.75 5.77
C THR A 71 5.49 7.12 6.64
N PRO A 72 4.45 7.81 6.14
CA PRO A 72 3.27 8.13 6.97
C PRO A 72 2.53 6.87 7.43
N ILE A 73 2.50 5.83 6.60
CA ILE A 73 1.83 4.57 6.94
C ILE A 73 2.53 3.92 8.13
N VAL A 74 3.85 3.84 8.08
CA VAL A 74 4.65 3.26 9.16
C VAL A 74 4.54 4.09 10.44
N GLN A 75 4.57 5.42 10.31
CA GLN A 75 4.40 6.32 11.46
C GLN A 75 3.08 6.09 12.17
N LYS A 76 2.01 5.91 11.43
CA LYS A 76 0.71 5.66 12.02
C LYS A 76 0.63 4.29 12.68
N LEU A 77 1.21 3.27 12.05
CA LEU A 77 1.28 1.94 12.64
C LEU A 77 2.09 1.94 13.93
N GLU A 78 3.16 2.73 13.98
CA GLU A 78 3.96 2.89 15.18
C GLU A 78 3.14 3.52 16.31
N LYS A 79 2.37 4.56 15.99
CA LYS A 79 1.48 5.20 16.97
C LYS A 79 0.43 4.25 17.51
N MET A 80 0.01 3.30 16.69
CA MET A 80 -0.97 2.28 17.10
C MET A 80 -0.32 1.12 17.85
N ASN A 81 0.97 1.17 18.06
CA ASN A 81 1.77 0.12 18.72
C ASN A 81 1.75 -1.22 17.98
N LEU A 82 1.53 -1.18 16.68
CA LEU A 82 1.53 -2.39 15.85
C LEU A 82 2.91 -2.69 15.28
N VAL A 83 3.77 -1.70 15.19
CA VAL A 83 5.15 -1.88 14.72
C VAL A 83 6.10 -1.12 15.63
N ASN A 84 7.32 -1.57 15.68
CA ASN A 84 8.42 -0.89 16.37
C ASN A 84 9.36 -0.32 15.32
N ARG A 85 9.83 0.88 15.58
CA ARG A 85 10.72 1.56 14.68
C ARG A 85 12.01 1.90 15.42
N SER A 86 13.13 1.41 14.92
CA SER A 86 14.43 1.75 15.47
C SER A 86 15.24 2.46 14.40
N ARG A 87 16.05 3.41 14.84
CA ARG A 87 16.94 4.11 13.94
C ARG A 87 18.28 3.39 13.92
N ASN A 88 18.75 3.17 12.70
CA ASN A 88 20.10 2.64 12.53
C ASN A 88 21.08 3.80 12.65
N THR A 89 22.07 3.66 13.54
CA THR A 89 23.04 4.71 13.78
C THR A 89 23.94 4.99 12.56
N HIS A 90 23.93 4.10 11.60
CA HIS A 90 24.73 4.27 10.38
C HIS A 90 23.97 4.94 9.24
N ASP A 91 22.73 5.30 9.42
CA ASP A 91 21.95 5.97 8.37
C ASP A 91 21.90 7.49 8.53
#